data_662b2111aa6d0017aa9b5f65bf54cb34
#
_entry.id   662b2111aa6d0017aa9b5f65bf54cb34
#
_cell.length_a   1.000
_cell.length_b   1.000
_cell.length_c   1.000
_cell.angle_alpha   90.00
_cell.angle_beta   90.00
_cell.angle_gamma   90.00
#
_symmetry.space_group_name_H-M   'P 1'
#
loop_
_entity.id
_entity.type
_entity.pdbx_description
1 polymer ?
#
loop_
_entity_poly.entity_id
_entity_poly.type
_entity_poly.pdbx_seq_one_letter_code
_entity_poly.pdbx_strand_id
1 'polypeptide(L)'
;IKIESVQVHILYYKDIFLKEILEECPFLLWSMEQNKKMEEVSMNSTALGAKKENINFISEAHEKFYYEKIQKVREADVYHKALCYCLGMNEDTRRNVDKIYNFKTGCVKPECLHEGWQTSGSAKVVRIAFNLYCNGTPSVDDEQDTEEQVDECRRYSVEDLFCCCYAPYFWQAIQIRYPEYATYNKNLYAMFGGND
;
A
#
# COMPACT_ATOMS: atom_id res chain seq x y z
N ILE A 1 -41.35 3.98 15.61
CA ILE A 1 -41.56 2.49 15.53
C ILE A 1 -41.33 1.95 14.11
N LYS A 2 -41.44 2.77 13.03
CA LYS A 2 -41.25 2.29 11.64
C LYS A 2 -39.80 2.30 11.12
N ILE A 3 -38.87 2.94 11.78
CA ILE A 3 -37.48 3.06 11.32
C ILE A 3 -36.62 1.86 11.76
N GLU A 4 -36.86 1.34 12.95
CA GLU A 4 -36.13 0.17 13.46
C GLU A 4 -36.41 -1.12 12.67
N SER A 5 -37.63 -1.30 12.18
CA SER A 5 -38.02 -2.50 11.42
C SER A 5 -37.38 -2.54 10.03
N VAL A 6 -37.09 -1.37 9.40
CA VAL A 6 -36.45 -1.28 8.10
C VAL A 6 -34.93 -1.57 8.22
N GLN A 7 -34.32 -1.10 9.30
CA GLN A 7 -32.89 -1.30 9.55
C GLN A 7 -32.57 -2.76 9.84
N VAL A 8 -33.42 -3.46 10.58
CA VAL A 8 -33.31 -4.90 10.84
C VAL A 8 -33.51 -5.73 9.55
N HIS A 9 -34.41 -5.32 8.66
CA HIS A 9 -34.64 -5.99 7.38
C HIS A 9 -33.44 -5.84 6.42
N ILE A 10 -32.82 -4.66 6.36
CA ILE A 10 -31.65 -4.40 5.53
C ILE A 10 -30.43 -5.22 6.04
N LEU A 11 -30.24 -5.32 7.33
CA LEU A 11 -29.17 -6.15 7.93
C LEU A 11 -29.41 -7.65 7.63
N TYR A 12 -30.64 -8.13 7.75
CA TYR A 12 -30.98 -9.53 7.48
C TYR A 12 -30.77 -9.93 6.01
N TYR A 13 -31.17 -9.07 5.05
CA TYR A 13 -30.92 -9.31 3.63
C TYR A 13 -29.44 -9.22 3.28
N LYS A 14 -28.68 -8.34 3.93
CA LYS A 14 -27.23 -8.23 3.73
C LYS A 14 -26.49 -9.49 4.20
N ASP A 15 -26.91 -10.08 5.31
CA ASP A 15 -26.30 -11.31 5.82
C ASP A 15 -26.63 -12.53 4.96
N ILE A 16 -27.84 -12.64 4.40
CA ILE A 16 -28.22 -13.71 3.49
C ILE A 16 -27.47 -13.58 2.16
N PHE A 17 -27.43 -12.39 1.58
CA PHE A 17 -26.76 -12.11 0.32
C PHE A 17 -25.24 -12.33 0.40
N LEU A 18 -24.63 -11.93 1.53
CA LEU A 18 -23.22 -12.22 1.81
C LEU A 18 -22.96 -13.73 1.96
N LYS A 19 -23.89 -14.47 2.58
CA LYS A 19 -23.76 -15.90 2.77
C LYS A 19 -23.83 -16.67 1.43
N GLU A 20 -24.76 -16.32 0.55
CA GLU A 20 -24.86 -16.89 -0.79
C GLU A 20 -23.61 -16.62 -1.64
N ILE A 21 -23.07 -15.36 -1.63
CA ILE A 21 -21.83 -15.03 -2.35
C ILE A 21 -20.62 -15.80 -1.79
N LEU A 22 -20.56 -16.01 -0.49
CA LEU A 22 -19.47 -16.71 0.18
C LEU A 22 -19.51 -18.23 -0.09
N GLU A 23 -20.70 -18.82 -0.21
CA GLU A 23 -20.85 -20.24 -0.55
C GLU A 23 -20.45 -20.54 -2.01
N GLU A 24 -20.62 -19.57 -2.91
CA GLU A 24 -20.24 -19.71 -4.33
C GLU A 24 -18.77 -19.38 -4.62
N CYS A 25 -18.04 -18.74 -3.69
CA CYS A 25 -16.65 -18.35 -3.90
C CYS A 25 -15.74 -18.79 -2.74
N PRO A 26 -15.16 -20.01 -2.78
CA PRO A 26 -14.26 -20.53 -1.75
C PRO A 26 -13.06 -19.62 -1.45
N PHE A 27 -12.63 -18.83 -2.43
CA PHE A 27 -11.53 -17.88 -2.28
C PHE A 27 -11.89 -16.68 -1.38
N LEU A 28 -13.13 -16.20 -1.45
CA LEU A 28 -13.61 -15.12 -0.58
C LEU A 28 -13.76 -15.60 0.87
N LEU A 29 -14.27 -16.82 1.07
CA LEU A 29 -14.33 -17.46 2.40
C LEU A 29 -12.94 -17.60 3.01
N TRP A 30 -12.00 -18.12 2.27
CA TRP A 30 -10.61 -18.27 2.69
C TRP A 30 -9.98 -16.91 3.04
N SER A 31 -10.20 -15.89 2.21
CA SER A 31 -9.71 -14.53 2.45
C SER A 31 -10.27 -13.89 3.71
N MET A 32 -11.57 -14.08 3.99
CA MET A 32 -12.23 -13.58 5.20
C MET A 32 -11.75 -14.30 6.48
N GLU A 33 -11.54 -15.62 6.41
CA GLU A 33 -10.97 -16.39 7.51
C GLU A 33 -9.51 -15.98 7.82
N GLN A 34 -8.71 -15.68 6.78
CA GLN A 34 -7.36 -15.18 6.97
C GLN A 34 -7.37 -13.79 7.62
N ASN A 35 -8.24 -12.89 7.18
CA ASN A 35 -8.38 -11.57 7.78
C ASN A 35 -8.81 -11.66 9.25
N LYS A 36 -9.75 -12.54 9.58
CA LYS A 36 -10.18 -12.75 10.98
C LYS A 36 -9.07 -13.31 11.87
N LYS A 37 -8.28 -14.26 11.37
CA LYS A 37 -7.08 -14.78 12.06
C LYS A 37 -6.01 -13.71 12.23
N MET A 38 -5.86 -12.80 11.25
CA MET A 38 -4.92 -11.69 11.31
C MET A 38 -5.34 -10.65 12.36
N GLU A 39 -6.65 -10.36 12.49
CA GLU A 39 -7.16 -9.47 13.54
C GLU A 39 -6.96 -10.07 14.93
N GLU A 40 -7.18 -11.37 15.13
CA GLU A 40 -6.92 -12.06 16.40
C GLU A 40 -5.42 -12.08 16.76
N VAL A 41 -4.53 -12.27 15.80
CA VAL A 41 -3.07 -12.19 16.00
C VAL A 41 -2.64 -10.76 16.29
N SER A 42 -3.24 -9.76 15.64
CA SER A 42 -2.99 -8.34 15.90
C SER A 42 -3.43 -7.92 17.31
N MET A 43 -4.59 -8.38 17.77
CA MET A 43 -5.06 -8.09 19.14
C MET A 43 -4.20 -8.76 20.23
N ASN A 44 -3.67 -9.96 19.98
CA ASN A 44 -2.75 -10.62 20.90
C ASN A 44 -1.32 -10.02 20.89
N SER A 45 -0.89 -9.37 19.81
CA SER A 45 0.41 -8.71 19.73
C SER A 45 0.45 -7.34 20.41
N THR A 46 -0.70 -6.71 20.63
CA THR A 46 -0.80 -5.44 21.37
C THR A 46 -0.51 -5.62 22.87
N ALA A 47 -0.54 -6.84 23.39
CA ALA A 47 -0.23 -7.17 24.78
C ALA A 47 1.25 -7.52 25.04
N LEU A 48 2.05 -7.75 23.99
CA LEU A 48 3.50 -7.93 24.09
C LEU A 48 4.19 -6.75 23.39
N GLY A 49 4.80 -5.89 24.18
CA GLY A 49 5.53 -4.68 23.84
C GLY A 49 5.91 -4.50 22.37
N ALA A 50 5.45 -3.42 21.76
CA ALA A 50 5.65 -3.07 20.36
C ALA A 50 7.10 -3.35 19.93
N LYS A 51 7.32 -4.40 19.15
CA LYS A 51 8.59 -4.67 18.50
C LYS A 51 8.84 -3.50 17.55
N LYS A 52 9.79 -2.62 17.91
CA LYS A 52 10.17 -1.48 17.03
C LYS A 52 10.49 -2.06 15.66
N GLU A 53 9.64 -1.77 14.68
CA GLU A 53 9.88 -2.17 13.29
C GLU A 53 11.25 -1.64 12.91
N ASN A 54 12.17 -2.51 12.52
CA ASN A 54 13.52 -2.11 12.15
C ASN A 54 13.51 -1.57 10.72
N ILE A 55 13.04 -0.33 10.57
CA ILE A 55 12.96 0.37 9.28
C ILE A 55 14.28 1.08 9.03
N ASN A 56 14.91 0.79 7.89
CA ASN A 56 16.12 1.48 7.45
C ASN A 56 15.76 2.73 6.65
N PHE A 57 16.27 3.88 7.05
CA PHE A 57 16.07 5.16 6.39
C PHE A 57 17.35 5.59 5.65
N ILE A 58 17.18 6.30 4.53
CA ILE A 58 18.29 6.85 3.72
C ILE A 58 19.04 7.96 4.46
N SER A 59 18.32 8.71 5.33
CA SER A 59 18.82 9.86 6.06
C SER A 59 17.90 10.21 7.21
N GLU A 60 18.37 11.03 8.15
CA GLU A 60 17.54 11.59 9.23
C GLU A 60 16.35 12.41 8.68
N ALA A 61 16.53 13.11 7.55
CA ALA A 61 15.45 13.85 6.90
C ALA A 61 14.35 12.93 6.37
N HIS A 62 14.70 11.74 5.88
CA HIS A 62 13.76 10.70 5.48
C HIS A 62 12.98 10.18 6.69
N GLU A 63 13.67 9.81 7.76
CA GLU A 63 13.06 9.31 8.99
C GLU A 63 12.09 10.33 9.59
N LYS A 64 12.53 11.58 9.74
CA LYS A 64 11.70 12.67 10.25
C LYS A 64 10.46 12.88 9.39
N PHE A 65 10.62 12.94 8.06
CA PHE A 65 9.49 13.08 7.13
C PHE A 65 8.48 11.94 7.29
N TYR A 66 8.95 10.70 7.36
CA TYR A 66 8.09 9.54 7.53
C TYR A 66 7.22 9.65 8.78
N TYR A 67 7.82 9.90 9.94
CA TYR A 67 7.08 9.99 11.19
C TYR A 67 6.17 11.23 11.26
N GLU A 68 6.53 12.34 10.63
CA GLU A 68 5.67 13.51 10.54
C GLU A 68 4.45 13.29 9.63
N LYS A 69 4.64 12.61 8.49
CA LYS A 69 3.57 12.44 7.50
C LYS A 69 2.61 11.34 7.88
N ILE A 70 3.08 10.26 8.50
CA ILE A 70 2.22 9.18 8.96
C ILE A 70 1.21 9.63 10.05
N GLN A 71 1.51 10.68 10.78
CA GLN A 71 0.57 11.28 11.74
C GLN A 71 -0.53 12.12 11.07
N LYS A 72 -0.37 12.50 9.80
CA LYS A 72 -1.33 13.33 9.05
C LYS A 72 -2.33 12.52 8.24
N VAL A 73 -2.07 11.22 8.05
CA VAL A 73 -3.01 10.34 7.37
C VAL A 73 -4.15 9.95 8.30
N ARG A 74 -5.31 9.65 7.72
CA ARG A 74 -6.49 9.26 8.49
C ARG A 74 -6.28 7.94 9.26
N GLU A 75 -5.56 7.00 8.64
CA GLU A 75 -5.23 5.69 9.18
C GLU A 75 -3.81 5.33 8.79
N ALA A 76 -3.00 4.94 9.77
CA ALA A 76 -1.60 4.54 9.56
C ALA A 76 -1.48 3.07 9.16
N ASP A 77 -2.22 2.67 8.12
CA ASP A 77 -2.17 1.32 7.53
C ASP A 77 -0.89 1.08 6.72
N VAL A 78 -0.73 -0.13 6.21
CA VAL A 78 0.45 -0.54 5.43
C VAL A 78 0.58 0.22 4.10
N TYR A 79 -0.55 0.68 3.52
CA TYR A 79 -0.55 1.48 2.29
C TYR A 79 0.03 2.87 2.54
N HIS A 80 -0.46 3.56 3.56
CA HIS A 80 0.02 4.90 3.93
C HIS A 80 1.45 4.86 4.47
N LYS A 81 1.82 3.81 5.22
CA LYS A 81 3.21 3.60 5.67
C LYS A 81 4.16 3.48 4.49
N ALA A 82 3.86 2.65 3.50
CA ALA A 82 4.68 2.49 2.31
C ALA A 82 4.75 3.78 1.47
N LEU A 83 3.62 4.46 1.27
CA LEU A 83 3.56 5.75 0.58
C LEU A 83 4.46 6.79 1.26
N CYS A 84 4.27 7.04 2.55
CA CYS A 84 5.04 8.03 3.30
C CYS A 84 6.54 7.69 3.34
N TYR A 85 6.87 6.40 3.45
CA TYR A 85 8.24 5.93 3.40
C TYR A 85 8.87 6.23 2.03
N CYS A 86 8.22 5.88 0.93
CA CYS A 86 8.72 6.17 -0.41
C CYS A 86 8.93 7.68 -0.63
N LEU A 87 7.91 8.50 -0.37
CA LEU A 87 7.97 9.94 -0.61
C LEU A 87 9.01 10.64 0.27
N GLY A 88 9.43 10.02 1.36
CA GLY A 88 10.49 10.51 2.24
C GLY A 88 11.91 10.34 1.68
N MET A 89 12.14 9.45 0.71
CA MET A 89 13.47 9.08 0.23
C MET A 89 14.20 10.21 -0.49
N ASN A 90 13.48 10.96 -1.31
CA ASN A 90 14.04 12.00 -2.18
C ASN A 90 13.69 13.40 -1.67
N GLU A 91 14.60 14.36 -1.81
CA GLU A 91 14.40 15.73 -1.34
C GLU A 91 13.29 16.45 -2.12
N ASP A 92 13.25 16.27 -3.44
CA ASP A 92 12.25 16.91 -4.28
C ASP A 92 10.84 16.39 -3.98
N THR A 93 10.70 15.08 -3.70
CA THR A 93 9.40 14.51 -3.29
C THR A 93 8.97 15.00 -1.92
N ARG A 94 9.90 15.16 -0.96
CA ARG A 94 9.59 15.76 0.35
C ARG A 94 9.09 17.19 0.23
N ARG A 95 9.76 18.01 -0.60
CA ARG A 95 9.40 19.43 -0.82
C ARG A 95 8.06 19.58 -1.52
N ASN A 96 7.73 18.70 -2.43
CA ASN A 96 6.54 18.76 -3.28
C ASN A 96 5.44 17.77 -2.85
N VAL A 97 5.47 17.26 -1.62
CA VAL A 97 4.57 16.20 -1.16
C VAL A 97 3.09 16.55 -1.34
N ASP A 98 2.70 17.80 -1.11
CA ASP A 98 1.31 18.26 -1.28
C ASP A 98 0.85 18.32 -2.75
N LYS A 99 1.81 18.29 -3.71
CA LYS A 99 1.54 18.13 -5.13
C LYS A 99 1.45 16.67 -5.55
N ILE A 100 1.93 15.74 -4.74
CA ILE A 100 1.94 14.29 -4.99
C ILE A 100 0.73 13.62 -4.35
N TYR A 101 0.40 14.02 -3.11
CA TYR A 101 -0.63 13.38 -2.30
C TYR A 101 -1.44 14.38 -1.51
N ASN A 102 -2.76 14.18 -1.48
CA ASN A 102 -3.68 14.98 -0.68
C ASN A 102 -4.00 14.27 0.63
N PHE A 103 -3.39 14.70 1.73
CA PHE A 103 -3.58 14.11 3.06
C PHE A 103 -5.03 14.24 3.61
N LYS A 104 -5.84 15.15 3.07
CA LYS A 104 -7.23 15.32 3.51
C LYS A 104 -8.17 14.33 2.84
N THR A 105 -7.98 14.11 1.53
CA THR A 105 -8.86 13.25 0.72
C THR A 105 -8.34 11.83 0.58
N GLY A 106 -7.05 11.58 0.84
CA GLY A 106 -6.41 10.29 0.63
C GLY A 106 -6.13 9.98 -0.86
N CYS A 107 -6.13 11.00 -1.73
CA CYS A 107 -5.95 10.81 -3.16
C CYS A 107 -4.52 11.14 -3.60
N VAL A 108 -3.95 10.29 -4.45
CA VAL A 108 -2.74 10.60 -5.21
C VAL A 108 -3.05 11.61 -6.32
N LYS A 109 -2.02 12.29 -6.81
CA LYS A 109 -2.10 13.30 -7.86
C LYS A 109 -1.14 12.92 -8.98
N PRO A 110 -1.57 12.07 -9.95
CA PRO A 110 -0.71 11.53 -11.01
C PRO A 110 -0.06 12.61 -11.89
N GLU A 111 -0.74 13.73 -12.07
CA GLU A 111 -0.26 14.89 -12.82
C GLU A 111 1.10 15.41 -12.34
N CYS A 112 1.47 15.13 -11.08
CA CYS A 112 2.78 15.52 -10.54
C CYS A 112 3.96 14.90 -11.29
N LEU A 113 3.76 13.77 -11.99
CA LEU A 113 4.81 13.10 -12.76
C LEU A 113 5.28 13.91 -13.97
N HIS A 114 4.46 14.85 -14.45
CA HIS A 114 4.76 15.72 -15.59
C HIS A 114 5.17 17.13 -15.19
N GLU A 115 5.29 17.41 -13.87
CA GLU A 115 5.74 18.72 -13.39
C GLU A 115 7.24 18.94 -13.55
N GLY A 116 7.64 20.19 -13.79
CA GLY A 116 9.04 20.57 -14.09
C GLY A 116 10.05 20.37 -12.94
N TRP A 117 9.61 20.06 -11.70
CA TRP A 117 10.49 19.74 -10.58
C TRP A 117 10.94 18.27 -10.56
N GLN A 118 10.29 17.42 -11.36
CA GLN A 118 10.60 16.00 -11.42
C GLN A 118 11.99 15.77 -12.04
N THR A 119 12.74 14.92 -11.38
CA THR A 119 13.97 14.32 -11.89
C THR A 119 13.71 12.84 -12.19
N SER A 120 14.59 12.17 -12.92
CA SER A 120 14.49 10.73 -13.14
C SER A 120 14.42 9.93 -11.84
N GLY A 121 15.12 10.37 -10.80
CA GLY A 121 15.12 9.75 -9.48
C GLY A 121 13.83 10.01 -8.71
N SER A 122 13.35 11.26 -8.67
CA SER A 122 12.10 11.59 -7.98
C SER A 122 10.89 10.93 -8.66
N ALA A 123 10.88 10.85 -9.99
CA ALA A 123 9.81 10.17 -10.74
C ALA A 123 9.73 8.67 -10.41
N LYS A 124 10.87 7.97 -10.27
CA LYS A 124 10.89 6.56 -9.84
C LYS A 124 10.35 6.41 -8.40
N VAL A 125 10.75 7.30 -7.50
CA VAL A 125 10.23 7.33 -6.12
C VAL A 125 8.72 7.54 -6.09
N VAL A 126 8.18 8.47 -6.89
CA VAL A 126 6.73 8.69 -6.96
C VAL A 126 6.00 7.48 -7.55
N ARG A 127 6.55 6.88 -8.63
CA ARG A 127 5.93 5.71 -9.25
C ARG A 127 5.85 4.51 -8.33
N ILE A 128 6.93 4.18 -7.60
CA ILE A 128 6.87 3.08 -6.62
C ILE A 128 5.92 3.40 -5.47
N ALA A 129 5.86 4.66 -5.02
CA ALA A 129 4.91 5.09 -4.00
C ALA A 129 3.45 4.89 -4.45
N PHE A 130 3.13 5.27 -5.68
CA PHE A 130 1.80 5.09 -6.25
C PHE A 130 1.46 3.62 -6.48
N ASN A 131 2.41 2.84 -6.99
CA ASN A 131 2.21 1.41 -7.20
C ASN A 131 1.87 0.69 -5.89
N LEU A 132 2.60 0.96 -4.82
CA LEU A 132 2.36 0.35 -3.50
C LEU A 132 1.08 0.87 -2.83
N TYR A 133 0.67 2.10 -3.10
CA TYR A 133 -0.52 2.70 -2.51
C TYR A 133 -1.80 2.35 -3.27
N CYS A 134 -1.79 2.46 -4.60
CA CYS A 134 -2.96 2.25 -5.45
C CYS A 134 -3.11 0.81 -5.97
N ASN A 135 -2.13 -0.07 -5.74
CA ASN A 135 -2.04 -1.42 -6.34
C ASN A 135 -2.04 -1.41 -7.89
N GLY A 136 -1.45 -0.38 -8.49
CA GLY A 136 -1.47 -0.24 -9.94
C GLY A 136 -0.65 0.92 -10.48
N THR A 137 -1.02 1.40 -11.64
CA THR A 137 -0.37 2.49 -12.39
C THR A 137 -1.32 3.68 -12.52
N PRO A 138 -1.50 4.50 -11.46
CA PRO A 138 -2.53 5.56 -11.43
C PRO A 138 -2.26 6.74 -12.36
N SER A 139 -1.09 6.77 -13.00
CA SER A 139 -0.70 7.81 -13.96
C SER A 139 -1.16 7.54 -15.39
N VAL A 140 -1.83 6.42 -15.64
CA VAL A 140 -2.43 6.12 -16.95
C VAL A 140 -3.73 6.92 -17.06
N ASP A 141 -3.80 7.79 -18.05
CA ASP A 141 -4.95 8.62 -18.36
C ASP A 141 -5.70 8.04 -19.55
N ASP A 142 -7.03 7.94 -19.45
CA ASP A 142 -7.89 7.44 -20.52
C ASP A 142 -7.87 8.34 -21.76
N GLU A 143 -7.48 9.62 -21.62
CA GLU A 143 -7.35 10.58 -22.71
C GLU A 143 -6.02 10.47 -23.47
N GLN A 144 -5.02 9.74 -22.92
CA GLN A 144 -3.75 9.50 -23.60
C GLN A 144 -3.92 8.49 -24.74
N ASP A 145 -3.06 8.61 -25.76
CA ASP A 145 -3.02 7.58 -26.79
C ASP A 145 -2.42 6.26 -26.25
N THR A 146 -2.66 5.18 -26.99
CA THR A 146 -2.27 3.82 -26.55
C THR A 146 -0.75 3.67 -26.40
N GLU A 147 0.06 4.37 -27.19
CA GLU A 147 1.53 4.30 -27.11
C GLU A 147 2.02 4.98 -25.83
N GLU A 148 1.49 6.15 -25.50
CA GLU A 148 1.82 6.87 -24.27
C GLU A 148 1.42 6.08 -23.03
N GLN A 149 0.23 5.46 -23.04
CA GLN A 149 -0.21 4.58 -21.94
C GLN A 149 0.72 3.38 -21.75
N VAL A 150 1.13 2.71 -22.82
CA VAL A 150 2.04 1.57 -22.77
C VAL A 150 3.43 1.99 -22.28
N ASP A 151 3.93 3.13 -22.71
CA ASP A 151 5.20 3.67 -22.28
C ASP A 151 5.19 4.02 -20.78
N GLU A 152 4.13 4.65 -20.30
CA GLU A 152 3.99 4.94 -18.87
C GLU A 152 3.89 3.65 -18.04
N CYS A 153 3.13 2.65 -18.50
CA CYS A 153 3.08 1.35 -17.81
C CYS A 153 4.44 0.66 -17.71
N ARG A 154 5.31 0.76 -18.74
CA ARG A 154 6.68 0.21 -18.70
C ARG A 154 7.52 0.82 -17.60
N ARG A 155 7.30 2.10 -17.27
CA ARG A 155 8.02 2.82 -16.21
C ARG A 155 7.69 2.32 -14.80
N TYR A 156 6.67 1.46 -14.66
CA TYR A 156 6.33 0.74 -13.43
C TYR A 156 6.92 -0.67 -13.37
N SER A 157 7.66 -1.08 -14.39
CA SER A 157 8.34 -2.38 -14.38
C SER A 157 9.45 -2.44 -13.32
N VAL A 158 9.74 -3.66 -12.85
CA VAL A 158 10.85 -3.88 -11.90
C VAL A 158 12.16 -3.42 -12.50
N GLU A 159 12.38 -3.64 -13.81
CA GLU A 159 13.57 -3.22 -14.51
C GLU A 159 13.77 -1.70 -14.46
N ASP A 160 12.73 -0.93 -14.79
CA ASP A 160 12.83 0.54 -14.76
C ASP A 160 12.95 1.07 -13.33
N LEU A 161 12.10 0.63 -12.42
CA LEU A 161 12.07 1.15 -11.05
C LEU A 161 13.35 0.83 -10.28
N PHE A 162 13.83 -0.43 -10.33
CA PHE A 162 14.96 -0.86 -9.52
C PHE A 162 16.34 -0.56 -10.10
N CYS A 163 16.41 -0.06 -11.33
CA CYS A 163 17.68 0.40 -11.93
C CYS A 163 18.08 1.79 -11.41
N CYS A 164 18.25 1.93 -10.08
CA CYS A 164 18.65 3.19 -9.44
C CYS A 164 19.19 2.97 -8.01
N CYS A 165 19.78 4.02 -7.43
CA CYS A 165 20.34 3.98 -6.07
C CYS A 165 19.27 3.83 -4.96
N TYR A 166 18.00 4.05 -5.26
CA TYR A 166 16.90 3.85 -4.29
C TYR A 166 16.44 2.39 -4.16
N ALA A 167 16.90 1.48 -5.03
CA ALA A 167 16.45 0.08 -5.07
C ALA A 167 16.46 -0.63 -3.69
N PRO A 168 17.50 -0.53 -2.83
CA PRO A 168 17.48 -1.14 -1.50
C PRO A 168 16.35 -0.64 -0.60
N TYR A 169 15.97 0.63 -0.76
CA TYR A 169 14.90 1.26 0.00
C TYR A 169 13.53 0.95 -0.61
N PHE A 170 13.42 0.76 -1.92
CA PHE A 170 12.22 0.24 -2.56
C PHE A 170 11.89 -1.16 -2.05
N TRP A 171 12.92 -1.99 -1.84
CA TRP A 171 12.75 -3.29 -1.21
C TRP A 171 12.21 -3.17 0.23
N GLN A 172 12.73 -2.23 1.01
CA GLN A 172 12.19 -1.93 2.34
C GLN A 172 10.74 -1.44 2.27
N ALA A 173 10.38 -0.61 1.28
CA ALA A 173 9.00 -0.15 1.07
C ALA A 173 8.04 -1.31 0.79
N ILE A 174 8.46 -2.29 -0.02
CA ILE A 174 7.71 -3.51 -0.28
C ILE A 174 7.51 -4.32 1.01
N GLN A 175 8.54 -4.43 1.85
CA GLN A 175 8.45 -5.10 3.15
C GLN A 175 7.47 -4.39 4.11
N ILE A 176 7.44 -3.06 4.10
CA ILE A 176 6.47 -2.26 4.88
C ILE A 176 5.05 -2.50 4.36
N ARG A 177 4.88 -2.60 3.04
CA ARG A 177 3.58 -2.80 2.39
C ARG A 177 3.02 -4.21 2.58
N TYR A 178 3.89 -5.21 2.59
CA TYR A 178 3.55 -6.63 2.63
C TYR A 178 4.32 -7.35 3.76
N PRO A 179 4.10 -6.97 5.03
CA PRO A 179 4.88 -7.51 6.16
C PRO A 179 4.72 -9.03 6.32
N GLU A 180 3.57 -9.57 5.96
CA GLU A 180 3.26 -11.00 6.03
C GLU A 180 4.06 -11.86 5.03
N TYR A 181 4.47 -11.28 3.91
CA TYR A 181 5.25 -11.97 2.86
C TYR A 181 6.73 -11.59 2.85
N ALA A 182 7.11 -10.54 3.58
CA ALA A 182 8.46 -9.98 3.55
C ALA A 182 9.46 -10.78 4.37
N THR A 183 9.00 -11.54 5.35
CA THR A 183 9.83 -12.40 6.18
C THR A 183 9.76 -13.83 5.67
N TYR A 184 10.94 -14.44 5.44
CA TYR A 184 11.01 -15.88 5.16
C TYR A 184 10.42 -16.64 6.37
N ASN A 185 9.19 -17.07 6.22
CA ASN A 185 8.51 -17.83 7.26
C ASN A 185 8.65 -19.33 6.95
N LYS A 186 9.51 -20.03 7.69
CA LYS A 186 9.69 -21.48 7.55
C LYS A 186 8.36 -22.26 7.62
N ASN A 187 7.41 -21.74 8.39
CA ASN A 187 6.09 -22.37 8.51
C ASN A 187 5.27 -22.25 7.22
N LEU A 188 5.35 -21.10 6.50
CA LEU A 188 4.72 -20.95 5.20
C LEU A 188 5.33 -21.88 4.17
N TYR A 189 6.67 -22.02 4.15
CA TYR A 189 7.35 -22.94 3.23
C TYR A 189 6.95 -24.39 3.47
N ALA A 190 6.83 -24.82 4.74
CA ALA A 190 6.33 -26.14 5.10
C ALA A 190 4.85 -26.37 4.70
N MET A 191 4.00 -25.33 4.76
CA MET A 191 2.59 -25.41 4.35
C MET A 191 2.43 -25.59 2.83
N PHE A 192 3.39 -25.12 2.02
CA PHE A 192 3.37 -25.31 0.56
C PHE A 192 4.12 -26.53 0.06
N GLY A 193 4.48 -27.45 0.98
CA GLY A 193 5.00 -28.77 0.61
C GLY A 193 6.50 -28.80 0.28
N GLY A 194 7.27 -27.86 0.75
CA GLY A 194 8.73 -27.94 0.71
C GLY A 194 9.21 -28.97 1.72
N ASN A 195 9.35 -30.21 1.29
CA ASN A 195 10.14 -31.23 2.00
C ASN A 195 11.58 -31.14 1.46
N ASP A 196 12.52 -30.70 2.29
CA ASP A 196 13.95 -30.95 2.10
C ASP A 196 14.29 -32.37 2.47
#